data_505f250a41128302e563396938b027c0
#
_entry.id   505f250a41128302e563396938b027c0
#
_cell.length_a   1.000
_cell.length_b   1.000
_cell.length_c   1.000
_cell.angle_alpha   90.00
_cell.angle_beta   90.00
_cell.angle_gamma   90.00
#
_symmetry.space_group_name_H-M   'P 1'
#
loop_
_entity.id
_entity.type
_entity.pdbx_description
1 polymer ?
#
loop_
_entity_poly.entity_id
_entity_poly.type
_entity_poly.pdbx_seq_one_letter_code
_entity_poly.pdbx_strand_id
1 'polypeptide(L)'
;LILCRQEHAAKVDRAVFPVLQGGPHQANISAIAVGLKHLTTPEYKDYITRLLKNAKLLASELQSLGFAIVSGGTDNHLMLLDLSAQGIDGDKASIILEEANIVVNKNKVPGDKGTAKKPYGIRLGSPAITTRGMGPEEVRQIARWIKDVLLNPDDEALRKRIKAEVTDLCRRFPIYQPTF
;
A
#
# COMPACT_ATOMS: atom_id res chain seq x y z
N LEU A 1 -2.52 1.97 21.40
CA LEU A 1 -1.68 2.84 22.25
C LEU A 1 -2.05 4.29 22.03
N ILE A 2 -2.29 5.05 23.11
CA ILE A 2 -2.51 6.50 23.06
C ILE A 2 -1.35 7.14 23.80
N LEU A 3 -0.69 8.10 23.14
CA LEU A 3 0.37 8.92 23.72
C LEU A 3 -0.15 10.36 23.81
N CYS A 4 -0.05 10.97 24.97
CA CYS A 4 -0.54 12.34 25.18
C CYS A 4 0.36 13.10 26.17
N ARG A 5 0.18 14.42 26.24
CA ARG A 5 0.81 15.22 27.28
C ARG A 5 0.18 14.91 28.63
N GLN A 6 0.92 15.09 29.72
CA GLN A 6 0.48 14.80 31.07
C GLN A 6 -0.83 15.52 31.46
N GLU A 7 -1.04 16.74 31.01
CA GLU A 7 -2.26 17.51 31.25
C GLU A 7 -3.54 16.87 30.70
N HIS A 8 -3.42 15.94 29.72
CA HIS A 8 -4.55 15.24 29.12
C HIS A 8 -4.74 13.82 29.66
N ALA A 9 -3.76 13.28 30.40
CA ALA A 9 -3.73 11.87 30.81
C ALA A 9 -5.01 11.43 31.54
N ALA A 10 -5.44 12.17 32.55
CA ALA A 10 -6.64 11.80 33.32
C ALA A 10 -7.93 11.80 32.47
N LYS A 11 -8.03 12.70 31.49
CA LYS A 11 -9.19 12.72 30.56
C LYS A 11 -9.16 11.56 29.60
N VAL A 12 -7.97 11.22 29.10
CA VAL A 12 -7.76 10.07 28.20
C VAL A 12 -8.07 8.77 28.93
N ASP A 13 -7.51 8.57 30.14
CA ASP A 13 -7.77 7.37 30.95
C ASP A 13 -9.26 7.16 31.22
N ARG A 14 -9.97 8.22 31.61
CA ARG A 14 -11.40 8.14 31.84
C ARG A 14 -12.20 7.89 30.55
N ALA A 15 -11.78 8.44 29.44
CA ALA A 15 -12.43 8.19 28.15
C ALA A 15 -12.23 6.75 27.69
N VAL A 16 -11.04 6.19 27.91
CA VAL A 16 -10.73 4.80 27.57
C VAL A 16 -11.53 3.86 28.47
N PHE A 17 -11.42 3.99 29.79
CA PHE A 17 -12.12 3.14 30.75
C PHE A 17 -12.79 3.98 31.85
N PRO A 18 -14.08 3.79 32.16
CA PRO A 18 -14.98 2.76 31.62
C PRO A 18 -15.85 3.19 30.42
N VAL A 19 -15.53 4.33 29.75
CA VAL A 19 -16.47 4.91 28.76
C VAL A 19 -16.44 4.17 27.43
N LEU A 20 -15.27 4.02 26.79
CA LEU A 20 -15.14 3.45 25.44
C LEU A 20 -14.74 1.98 25.44
N GLN A 21 -14.04 1.51 26.46
CA GLN A 21 -13.54 0.15 26.56
C GLN A 21 -13.92 -0.49 27.89
N GLY A 22 -13.91 -1.83 27.93
CA GLY A 22 -14.17 -2.65 29.11
C GLY A 22 -12.97 -3.56 29.42
N GLY A 23 -13.22 -4.86 29.62
CA GLY A 23 -12.19 -5.84 29.93
C GLY A 23 -11.09 -5.89 28.86
N PRO A 24 -9.81 -6.02 29.27
CA PRO A 24 -8.68 -5.98 28.33
C PRO A 24 -8.63 -7.24 27.46
N HIS A 25 -8.36 -7.06 26.17
CA HIS A 25 -8.08 -8.15 25.24
C HIS A 25 -6.60 -8.56 25.35
N GLN A 26 -6.27 -9.48 26.25
CA GLN A 26 -4.90 -9.87 26.57
C GLN A 26 -4.10 -10.36 25.35
N ALA A 27 -4.76 -11.11 24.44
CA ALA A 27 -4.11 -11.56 23.21
C ALA A 27 -3.65 -10.39 22.33
N ASN A 28 -4.48 -9.34 22.19
CA ASN A 28 -4.12 -8.14 21.44
C ASN A 28 -2.98 -7.36 22.11
N ILE A 29 -3.01 -7.24 23.43
CA ILE A 29 -1.96 -6.56 24.21
C ILE A 29 -0.63 -7.29 24.04
N SER A 30 -0.65 -8.63 24.15
CA SER A 30 0.55 -9.46 23.95
C SER A 30 1.08 -9.34 22.52
N ALA A 31 0.21 -9.35 21.52
CA ALA A 31 0.59 -9.16 20.11
C ALA A 31 1.25 -7.79 19.88
N ILE A 32 0.71 -6.72 20.48
CA ILE A 32 1.30 -5.38 20.44
C ILE A 32 2.70 -5.39 21.09
N ALA A 33 2.87 -6.01 22.25
CA ALA A 33 4.16 -6.08 22.94
C ALA A 33 5.21 -6.80 22.10
N VAL A 34 4.85 -7.94 21.49
CA VAL A 34 5.73 -8.69 20.58
C VAL A 34 6.08 -7.85 19.34
N GLY A 35 5.08 -7.20 18.74
CA GLY A 35 5.30 -6.32 17.61
C GLY A 35 6.26 -5.17 17.93
N LEU A 36 6.04 -4.47 19.04
CA LEU A 36 6.91 -3.37 19.48
C LEU A 36 8.37 -3.85 19.75
N LYS A 37 8.54 -5.03 20.33
CA LYS A 37 9.87 -5.62 20.50
C LYS A 37 10.52 -5.90 19.14
N HIS A 38 9.77 -6.42 18.17
CA HIS A 38 10.28 -6.70 16.84
C HIS A 38 10.78 -5.42 16.14
N LEU A 39 10.12 -4.27 16.35
CA LEU A 39 10.55 -2.97 15.77
C LEU A 39 11.97 -2.55 16.21
N THR A 40 12.49 -3.07 17.32
CA THR A 40 13.83 -2.70 17.83
C THR A 40 14.95 -3.54 17.23
N THR A 41 14.63 -4.56 16.43
CA THR A 41 15.62 -5.49 15.87
C THR A 41 16.33 -4.92 14.63
N PRO A 42 17.58 -5.32 14.35
CA PRO A 42 18.29 -4.97 13.12
C PRO A 42 17.53 -5.40 11.87
N GLU A 43 16.94 -6.58 11.85
CA GLU A 43 16.18 -7.15 10.75
C GLU A 43 15.00 -6.25 10.35
N TYR A 44 14.32 -5.68 11.36
CA TYR A 44 13.23 -4.73 11.09
C TYR A 44 13.74 -3.42 10.51
N LYS A 45 14.89 -2.92 10.94
CA LYS A 45 15.52 -1.72 10.37
C LYS A 45 15.86 -1.93 8.89
N ASP A 46 16.40 -3.11 8.57
CA ASP A 46 16.71 -3.49 7.18
C ASP A 46 15.42 -3.62 6.34
N TYR A 47 14.38 -4.20 6.92
CA TYR A 47 13.07 -4.29 6.28
C TYR A 47 12.51 -2.89 5.95
N ILE A 48 12.48 -1.97 6.92
CA ILE A 48 12.00 -0.59 6.68
C ILE A 48 12.85 0.13 5.64
N THR A 49 14.15 -0.06 5.66
CA THR A 49 15.04 0.53 4.65
C THR A 49 14.70 0.04 3.25
N ARG A 50 14.46 -1.26 3.06
CA ARG A 50 14.03 -1.83 1.78
C ARG A 50 12.63 -1.34 1.39
N LEU A 51 11.72 -1.27 2.35
CA LEU A 51 10.35 -0.80 2.15
C LEU A 51 10.32 0.63 1.59
N LEU A 52 11.09 1.54 2.19
CA LEU A 52 11.19 2.93 1.71
C LEU A 52 11.88 3.03 0.35
N LYS A 53 12.93 2.24 0.11
CA LYS A 53 13.58 2.16 -1.21
C LYS A 53 12.62 1.68 -2.29
N ASN A 54 11.85 0.63 -2.03
CA ASN A 54 10.85 0.10 -2.95
C ASN A 54 9.73 1.12 -3.23
N ALA A 55 9.27 1.85 -2.19
CA ALA A 55 8.26 2.89 -2.37
C ALA A 55 8.77 4.03 -3.28
N LYS A 56 9.97 4.54 -3.01
CA LYS A 56 10.60 5.59 -3.83
C LYS A 56 10.83 5.13 -5.26
N LEU A 57 11.29 3.90 -5.44
CA LEU A 57 11.51 3.33 -6.77
C LEU A 57 10.17 3.19 -7.53
N LEU A 58 9.14 2.62 -6.90
CA LEU A 58 7.83 2.49 -7.53
C LEU A 58 7.27 3.85 -7.96
N ALA A 59 7.38 4.88 -7.09
CA ALA A 59 6.95 6.24 -7.42
C ALA A 59 7.72 6.81 -8.61
N SER A 60 9.05 6.70 -8.63
CA SER A 60 9.89 7.22 -9.72
C SER A 60 9.65 6.47 -11.04
N GLU A 61 9.46 5.16 -11.01
CA GLU A 61 9.14 4.36 -12.21
C GLU A 61 7.78 4.78 -12.79
N LEU A 62 6.74 4.91 -11.95
CA LEU A 62 5.42 5.36 -12.40
C LEU A 62 5.47 6.79 -12.98
N GLN A 63 6.26 7.69 -12.39
CA GLN A 63 6.47 9.04 -12.95
C GLN A 63 7.17 8.98 -14.32
N SER A 64 8.21 8.16 -14.46
CA SER A 64 8.90 7.98 -15.75
C SER A 64 7.99 7.39 -16.83
N LEU A 65 6.96 6.66 -16.42
CA LEU A 65 5.92 6.08 -17.29
C LEU A 65 4.76 7.04 -17.57
N GLY A 66 4.85 8.31 -17.12
CA GLY A 66 3.88 9.36 -17.44
C GLY A 66 2.73 9.54 -16.45
N PHE A 67 2.82 8.96 -15.26
CA PHE A 67 1.82 9.15 -14.22
C PHE A 67 2.18 10.26 -13.24
N ALA A 68 1.19 11.01 -12.82
CA ALA A 68 1.36 12.04 -11.79
C ALA A 68 1.28 11.42 -10.39
N ILE A 69 2.34 11.60 -9.58
CA ILE A 69 2.35 11.25 -8.17
C ILE A 69 2.08 12.51 -7.36
N VAL A 70 1.08 12.46 -6.48
CA VAL A 70 0.78 13.57 -5.55
C VAL A 70 2.04 13.88 -4.73
N SER A 71 2.35 15.14 -4.55
CA SER A 71 3.57 15.65 -3.91
C SER A 71 4.88 15.34 -4.65
N GLY A 72 4.82 14.86 -5.90
CA GLY A 72 6.02 14.58 -6.69
C GLY A 72 6.85 13.38 -6.23
N GLY A 73 6.30 12.52 -5.36
CA GLY A 73 7.01 11.34 -4.84
C GLY A 73 6.47 10.87 -3.51
N THR A 74 7.32 10.14 -2.76
CA THR A 74 6.96 9.67 -1.41
C THR A 74 8.17 9.59 -0.47
N ASP A 75 7.94 9.93 0.80
CA ASP A 75 8.90 9.76 1.89
C ASP A 75 8.50 8.64 2.85
N ASN A 76 7.40 7.94 2.58
CA ASN A 76 6.90 6.83 3.39
C ASN A 76 6.62 5.58 2.53
N HIS A 77 5.78 4.69 3.01
CA HIS A 77 5.48 3.40 2.40
C HIS A 77 4.39 3.43 1.32
N LEU A 78 3.71 4.55 1.13
CA LEU A 78 2.59 4.68 0.19
C LEU A 78 2.72 5.92 -0.70
N MET A 79 1.98 5.92 -1.80
CA MET A 79 1.86 7.04 -2.72
C MET A 79 0.44 7.14 -3.27
N LEU A 80 0.04 8.33 -3.68
CA LEU A 80 -1.19 8.57 -4.41
C LEU A 80 -0.87 8.85 -5.88
N LEU A 81 -1.49 8.09 -6.75
CA LEU A 81 -1.43 8.26 -8.20
C LEU A 81 -2.64 9.06 -8.65
N ASP A 82 -2.43 10.16 -9.34
CA ASP A 82 -3.49 10.96 -9.95
C ASP A 82 -3.70 10.50 -11.40
N LEU A 83 -4.88 10.00 -11.71
CA LEU A 83 -5.29 9.47 -13.01
C LEU A 83 -6.15 10.46 -13.82
N SER A 84 -6.27 11.70 -13.38
CA SER A 84 -7.07 12.72 -14.06
C SER A 84 -6.62 12.95 -15.50
N ALA A 85 -5.31 12.94 -15.75
CA ALA A 85 -4.74 13.10 -17.08
C ALA A 85 -5.04 11.91 -18.01
N GLN A 86 -5.20 10.72 -17.47
CA GLN A 86 -5.56 9.51 -18.22
C GLN A 86 -7.08 9.37 -18.44
N GLY A 87 -7.89 10.20 -17.79
CA GLY A 87 -9.35 10.16 -17.91
C GLY A 87 -10.01 8.93 -17.29
N ILE A 88 -9.30 8.22 -16.42
CA ILE A 88 -9.79 7.01 -15.74
C ILE A 88 -10.08 7.34 -14.29
N ASP A 89 -11.31 7.07 -13.83
CA ASP A 89 -11.61 7.20 -12.41
C ASP A 89 -10.99 6.04 -11.61
N GLY A 90 -10.69 6.32 -10.34
CA GLY A 90 -10.03 5.36 -9.44
C GLY A 90 -10.88 4.14 -9.12
N ASP A 91 -12.21 4.20 -9.30
CA ASP A 91 -13.09 3.05 -9.14
C ASP A 91 -12.85 2.06 -10.28
N LYS A 92 -12.95 2.52 -11.55
CA LYS A 92 -12.61 1.71 -12.72
C LYS A 92 -11.16 1.19 -12.64
N ALA A 93 -10.21 2.08 -12.30
CA ALA A 93 -8.80 1.72 -12.18
C ALA A 93 -8.56 0.60 -11.16
N SER A 94 -9.19 0.68 -9.97
CA SER A 94 -9.04 -0.36 -8.94
C SER A 94 -9.62 -1.71 -9.40
N ILE A 95 -10.75 -1.71 -10.09
CA ILE A 95 -11.39 -2.93 -10.60
C ILE A 95 -10.50 -3.62 -11.65
N ILE A 96 -10.06 -2.90 -12.68
CA ILE A 96 -9.25 -3.50 -13.76
C ILE A 96 -7.86 -3.96 -13.28
N LEU A 97 -7.28 -3.28 -12.30
CA LEU A 97 -6.03 -3.73 -11.67
C LEU A 97 -6.25 -4.98 -10.81
N GLU A 98 -7.36 -5.06 -10.06
CA GLU A 98 -7.72 -6.26 -9.29
C GLU A 98 -7.97 -7.47 -10.18
N GLU A 99 -8.59 -7.29 -11.36
CA GLU A 99 -8.72 -8.34 -12.37
C GLU A 99 -7.37 -8.89 -12.84
N ALA A 100 -6.32 -8.07 -12.80
CA ALA A 100 -4.93 -8.45 -13.06
C ALA A 100 -4.17 -8.92 -11.81
N ASN A 101 -4.84 -9.16 -10.66
CA ASN A 101 -4.27 -9.49 -9.35
C ASN A 101 -3.36 -8.40 -8.75
N ILE A 102 -3.55 -7.14 -9.14
CA ILE A 102 -2.87 -5.98 -8.55
C ILE A 102 -3.89 -5.20 -7.72
N VAL A 103 -3.84 -5.38 -6.40
CA VAL A 103 -4.82 -4.78 -5.49
C VAL A 103 -4.40 -3.39 -5.06
N VAL A 104 -5.26 -2.41 -5.31
CA VAL A 104 -5.08 -1.00 -4.95
C VAL A 104 -6.37 -0.43 -4.34
N ASN A 105 -6.29 0.74 -3.71
CA ASN A 105 -7.47 1.44 -3.23
C ASN A 105 -7.73 2.68 -4.06
N LYS A 106 -9.00 2.91 -4.47
CA LYS A 106 -9.41 4.22 -4.96
C LYS A 106 -9.27 5.27 -3.85
N ASN A 107 -8.86 6.47 -4.21
CA ASN A 107 -8.59 7.54 -3.25
C ASN A 107 -8.80 8.91 -3.89
N LYS A 108 -9.31 9.88 -3.13
CA LYS A 108 -9.31 11.27 -3.58
C LYS A 108 -7.90 11.83 -3.60
N VAL A 109 -7.61 12.64 -4.61
CA VAL A 109 -6.37 13.43 -4.71
C VAL A 109 -6.68 14.91 -4.45
N PRO A 110 -5.68 15.75 -4.11
CA PRO A 110 -5.89 17.19 -3.98
C PRO A 110 -6.46 17.81 -5.25
N GLY A 111 -7.52 18.61 -5.12
CA GLY A 111 -8.20 19.22 -6.26
C GLY A 111 -9.07 18.26 -7.11
N ASP A 112 -9.29 17.04 -6.63
CA ASP A 112 -10.09 16.02 -7.31
C ASP A 112 -11.50 16.50 -7.65
N LYS A 113 -11.84 16.52 -8.94
CA LYS A 113 -13.17 16.91 -9.46
C LYS A 113 -14.16 15.74 -9.45
N GLY A 114 -13.71 14.53 -9.14
CA GLY A 114 -14.53 13.32 -9.04
C GLY A 114 -15.42 13.31 -7.79
N THR A 115 -16.33 12.36 -7.75
CA THR A 115 -17.17 12.12 -6.57
C THR A 115 -16.44 11.25 -5.53
N ALA A 116 -17.02 11.11 -4.33
CA ALA A 116 -16.47 10.17 -3.33
C ALA A 116 -16.50 8.70 -3.82
N LYS A 117 -17.46 8.35 -4.70
CA LYS A 117 -17.55 7.00 -5.29
C LYS A 117 -16.62 6.80 -6.48
N LYS A 118 -16.35 7.87 -7.24
CA LYS A 118 -15.50 7.87 -8.44
C LYS A 118 -14.45 8.99 -8.34
N PRO A 119 -13.49 8.87 -7.42
CA PRO A 119 -12.36 9.79 -7.37
C PRO A 119 -11.39 9.50 -8.52
N TYR A 120 -10.52 10.45 -8.86
CA TYR A 120 -9.52 10.24 -9.91
C TYR A 120 -8.18 9.71 -9.40
N GLY A 121 -8.09 9.30 -8.17
CA GLY A 121 -6.85 8.77 -7.62
C GLY A 121 -6.94 7.31 -7.19
N ILE A 122 -5.78 6.67 -7.17
CA ILE A 122 -5.54 5.38 -6.51
C ILE A 122 -4.38 5.47 -5.55
N ARG A 123 -4.41 4.66 -4.49
CA ARG A 123 -3.34 4.55 -3.50
C ARG A 123 -2.61 3.24 -3.66
N LEU A 124 -1.30 3.33 -3.74
CA LEU A 124 -0.35 2.23 -3.84
C LEU A 124 0.57 2.22 -2.63
N GLY A 125 1.15 1.07 -2.32
CA GLY A 125 2.12 0.94 -1.24
C GLY A 125 3.09 -0.22 -1.42
N SER A 126 4.24 -0.12 -0.75
CA SER A 126 5.33 -1.09 -0.86
C SER A 126 5.37 -2.20 0.21
N PRO A 127 4.59 -2.18 1.33
CA PRO A 127 4.76 -3.18 2.38
C PRO A 127 4.60 -4.62 1.92
N ALA A 128 3.52 -4.94 1.18
CA ALA A 128 3.23 -6.30 0.74
C ALA A 128 4.33 -6.89 -0.15
N ILE A 129 4.81 -6.13 -1.13
CA ILE A 129 5.88 -6.56 -2.04
C ILE A 129 7.21 -6.69 -1.31
N THR A 130 7.50 -5.80 -0.35
CA THR A 130 8.73 -5.86 0.46
C THR A 130 8.70 -7.05 1.43
N THR A 131 7.55 -7.34 2.05
CA THR A 131 7.38 -8.52 2.92
C THR A 131 7.57 -9.81 2.15
N ARG A 132 7.16 -9.87 0.88
CA ARG A 132 7.43 -10.98 -0.03
C ARG A 132 8.92 -11.14 -0.38
N GLY A 133 9.75 -10.14 -0.12
CA GLY A 133 11.17 -10.14 -0.49
C GLY A 133 11.45 -9.61 -1.90
N MET A 134 10.46 -9.01 -2.55
CA MET A 134 10.62 -8.40 -3.87
C MET A 134 11.58 -7.22 -3.82
N GLY A 135 12.42 -7.10 -4.83
CA GLY A 135 13.45 -6.08 -4.97
C GLY A 135 13.20 -5.13 -6.16
N PRO A 136 14.24 -4.40 -6.58
CA PRO A 136 14.11 -3.38 -7.63
C PRO A 136 13.58 -3.88 -8.97
N GLU A 137 13.96 -5.10 -9.38
CA GLU A 137 13.53 -5.67 -10.67
C GLU A 137 12.03 -5.93 -10.68
N GLU A 138 11.51 -6.54 -9.59
CA GLU A 138 10.09 -6.81 -9.43
C GLU A 138 9.27 -5.52 -9.33
N VAL A 139 9.80 -4.51 -8.63
CA VAL A 139 9.15 -3.19 -8.51
C VAL A 139 9.00 -2.53 -9.88
N ARG A 140 10.05 -2.55 -10.72
CA ARG A 140 9.98 -2.05 -12.10
C ARG A 140 8.97 -2.82 -12.94
N GLN A 141 8.93 -4.13 -12.78
CA GLN A 141 7.96 -4.96 -13.50
C GLN A 141 6.53 -4.64 -13.08
N ILE A 142 6.29 -4.46 -11.79
CA ILE A 142 4.97 -4.06 -11.25
C ILE A 142 4.54 -2.69 -11.82
N ALA A 143 5.46 -1.72 -11.87
CA ALA A 143 5.16 -0.41 -12.46
C ALA A 143 4.74 -0.51 -13.92
N ARG A 144 5.42 -1.36 -14.72
CA ARG A 144 5.05 -1.62 -16.12
C ARG A 144 3.68 -2.26 -16.25
N TRP A 145 3.37 -3.27 -15.43
CA TRP A 145 2.04 -3.90 -15.46
C TRP A 145 0.93 -2.92 -15.09
N ILE A 146 1.14 -2.08 -14.07
CA ILE A 146 0.19 -1.02 -13.69
C ILE A 146 -0.06 -0.10 -14.88
N LYS A 147 1.01 0.38 -15.54
CA LYS A 147 0.90 1.21 -16.74
C LYS A 147 0.09 0.50 -17.83
N ASP A 148 0.47 -0.73 -18.16
CA ASP A 148 -0.13 -1.47 -19.27
C ASP A 148 -1.62 -1.69 -19.07
N VAL A 149 -2.05 -2.04 -17.84
CA VAL A 149 -3.48 -2.18 -17.49
C VAL A 149 -4.20 -0.84 -17.56
N LEU A 150 -3.63 0.22 -16.99
CA LEU A 150 -4.30 1.52 -16.93
C LEU A 150 -4.41 2.21 -18.28
N LEU A 151 -3.43 2.04 -19.17
CA LEU A 151 -3.48 2.63 -20.51
C LEU A 151 -4.27 1.80 -21.53
N ASN A 152 -4.63 0.56 -21.20
CA ASN A 152 -5.45 -0.33 -22.03
C ASN A 152 -6.64 -0.89 -21.23
N PRO A 153 -7.54 0.00 -20.76
CA PRO A 153 -8.57 -0.36 -19.77
C PRO A 153 -9.61 -1.35 -20.29
N ASP A 154 -9.72 -1.53 -21.60
CA ASP A 154 -10.72 -2.42 -22.23
C ASP A 154 -10.08 -3.69 -22.81
N ASP A 155 -8.75 -3.89 -22.67
CA ASP A 155 -8.04 -5.08 -23.14
C ASP A 155 -8.06 -6.20 -22.08
N GLU A 156 -9.07 -7.06 -22.16
CA GLU A 156 -9.20 -8.21 -21.28
C GLU A 156 -8.10 -9.27 -21.47
N ALA A 157 -7.62 -9.44 -22.72
CA ALA A 157 -6.58 -10.42 -23.01
C ALA A 157 -5.28 -10.03 -22.34
N LEU A 158 -4.93 -8.74 -22.37
CA LEU A 158 -3.79 -8.18 -21.66
C LEU A 158 -3.91 -8.38 -20.14
N ARG A 159 -5.10 -8.11 -19.55
CA ARG A 159 -5.33 -8.32 -18.11
C ARG A 159 -5.17 -9.79 -17.70
N LYS A 160 -5.70 -10.71 -18.50
CA LYS A 160 -5.53 -12.16 -18.25
C LYS A 160 -4.05 -12.58 -18.29
N ARG A 161 -3.29 -12.09 -19.27
CA ARG A 161 -1.85 -12.35 -19.36
C ARG A 161 -1.12 -11.80 -18.14
N ILE A 162 -1.34 -10.52 -17.78
CA ILE A 162 -0.70 -9.90 -16.62
C ILE A 162 -1.08 -10.64 -15.32
N LYS A 163 -2.34 -11.05 -15.17
CA LYS A 163 -2.78 -11.87 -14.05
C LYS A 163 -1.96 -13.15 -13.87
N ALA A 164 -1.67 -13.85 -14.98
CA ALA A 164 -0.84 -15.04 -14.93
C ALA A 164 0.61 -14.72 -14.53
N GLU A 165 1.18 -13.65 -15.09
CA GLU A 165 2.53 -13.18 -14.77
C GLU A 165 2.66 -12.75 -13.30
N VAL A 166 1.67 -11.99 -12.76
CA VAL A 166 1.61 -11.60 -11.33
C VAL A 166 1.49 -12.82 -10.43
N THR A 167 0.66 -13.79 -10.83
CA THR A 167 0.49 -15.05 -10.07
C THR A 167 1.81 -15.82 -10.00
N ASP A 168 2.52 -15.93 -11.12
CA ASP A 168 3.83 -16.58 -11.16
C ASP A 168 4.87 -15.83 -10.31
N LEU A 169 4.91 -14.50 -10.42
CA LEU A 169 5.78 -13.70 -9.56
C LEU A 169 5.49 -13.95 -8.08
N CYS A 170 4.22 -13.96 -7.68
CA CYS A 170 3.82 -14.20 -6.30
C CYS A 170 4.19 -15.61 -5.79
N ARG A 171 4.23 -16.62 -6.66
CA ARG A 171 4.70 -17.98 -6.31
C ARG A 171 6.19 -18.01 -6.04
N ARG A 172 6.99 -17.25 -6.78
CA ARG A 172 8.45 -17.11 -6.57
C ARG A 172 8.77 -16.36 -5.26
N PHE A 173 7.87 -15.48 -4.82
CA PHE A 173 7.99 -14.65 -3.63
C PHE A 173 6.81 -14.88 -2.67
N PRO A 174 6.70 -16.03 -2.01
CA PRO A 174 5.61 -16.32 -1.07
C PRO A 174 5.72 -15.45 0.19
N ILE A 175 4.57 -14.98 0.73
CA ILE A 175 4.55 -14.12 1.95
C ILE A 175 5.09 -14.87 3.17
N TYR A 176 4.71 -16.13 3.31
CA TYR A 176 5.19 -17.00 4.39
C TYR A 176 5.89 -18.19 3.76
N GLN A 177 7.18 -18.33 4.06
CA GLN A 177 7.87 -19.57 3.77
C GLN A 177 7.51 -20.54 4.90
N PRO A 178 7.11 -21.80 4.60
CA PRO A 178 6.96 -22.80 5.64
C PRO A 178 8.32 -22.98 6.33
N THR A 179 8.37 -22.66 7.60
CA THR A 179 9.53 -22.97 8.45
C THR A 179 9.35 -24.39 8.99
N PHE A 180 9.39 -25.39 8.11
CA PHE A 180 9.40 -26.81 8.50
C PHE A 180 10.61 -27.49 7.90
#